data_a3a10294f9af51ca583772a7d2a1fdd0
#
_entry.id   a3a10294f9af51ca583772a7d2a1fdd0
#
_cell.length_a   1.000
_cell.length_b   1.000
_cell.length_c   1.000
_cell.angle_alpha   90.00
_cell.angle_beta   90.00
_cell.angle_gamma   90.00
#
_symmetry.space_group_name_H-M   'P 1'
#
loop_
_entity.id
_entity.type
_entity.pdbx_description
1 polymer ?
#
loop_
_entity_poly.entity_id
_entity_poly.type
_entity_poly.pdbx_seq_one_letter_code
_entity_poly.pdbx_strand_id
1 'polypeptide(L)'
;MRKNLTEIVFILDRSGSMNGLERDTIGGFNSMIEQQKKAMGEALVSTVLFDNVSEVLHDRVNVRDIRPMTDRDYTVRGCTALLDAIGGAIHHIGNVHKYARPEDVPEHTMFGITTDGMENASHRYNSEKVKQMIERQKAKYGWEFLFLGANIDAVETASQFGIGADRAVNYQCDSEGTALNYEVVSEAISSVRCSAPLNADWKKRIDEDYKKRGGK
;
A
#
# COMPACT_ATOMS: atom_id res chain seq x y z
N MET A 1 8.41 -5.80 -21.11
CA MET A 1 8.30 -4.97 -19.89
C MET A 1 9.20 -3.76 -20.03
N ARG A 2 8.73 -2.62 -19.61
CA ARG A 2 9.46 -1.34 -19.65
C ARG A 2 10.44 -1.28 -18.49
N LYS A 3 11.73 -1.39 -18.80
CA LYS A 3 12.79 -1.27 -17.80
C LYS A 3 12.78 0.09 -17.13
N ASN A 4 13.15 0.13 -15.86
CA ASN A 4 13.16 1.33 -15.02
C ASN A 4 11.79 2.00 -14.81
N LEU A 5 10.68 1.32 -15.15
CA LEU A 5 9.33 1.76 -14.81
C LEU A 5 8.78 0.91 -13.68
N THR A 6 8.32 1.54 -12.63
CA THR A 6 7.66 0.88 -11.49
C THR A 6 6.21 1.34 -11.38
N GLU A 7 5.29 0.40 -11.20
CA GLU A 7 3.90 0.67 -10.80
C GLU A 7 3.81 0.62 -9.27
N ILE A 8 3.35 1.70 -8.65
CA ILE A 8 3.17 1.81 -7.21
C ILE A 8 1.69 1.99 -6.94
N VAL A 9 1.11 1.12 -6.12
CA VAL A 9 -0.31 1.15 -5.78
C VAL A 9 -0.45 1.29 -4.28
N PHE A 10 -0.99 2.42 -3.83
CA PHE A 10 -1.32 2.66 -2.44
C PHE A 10 -2.79 2.36 -2.19
N ILE A 11 -3.07 1.58 -1.14
CA ILE A 11 -4.41 1.31 -0.62
C ILE A 11 -4.43 1.83 0.80
N LEU A 12 -5.08 2.99 0.99
CA LEU A 12 -5.05 3.76 2.22
C LEU A 12 -6.41 3.76 2.90
N ASP A 13 -6.43 3.29 4.12
CA ASP A 13 -7.60 3.32 4.99
C ASP A 13 -7.97 4.76 5.35
N ARG A 14 -9.24 5.10 5.20
CA ARG A 14 -9.86 6.31 5.70
C ARG A 14 -11.13 6.00 6.51
N SER A 15 -11.23 4.79 7.05
CA SER A 15 -12.34 4.39 7.93
C SER A 15 -12.32 5.16 9.26
N GLY A 16 -13.38 5.04 10.03
CA GLY A 16 -13.58 5.81 11.25
C GLY A 16 -12.47 5.67 12.29
N SER A 17 -11.75 4.56 12.32
CA SER A 17 -10.61 4.29 13.20
C SER A 17 -9.43 5.22 12.95
N MET A 18 -9.25 5.70 11.69
CA MET A 18 -8.21 6.67 11.32
C MET A 18 -8.44 8.09 11.86
N ASN A 19 -9.51 8.31 12.65
CA ASN A 19 -9.83 9.63 13.17
C ASN A 19 -8.72 10.19 14.09
N GLY A 20 -8.29 11.41 13.77
CA GLY A 20 -7.19 12.09 14.46
C GLY A 20 -5.82 11.91 13.78
N LEU A 21 -5.72 11.02 12.78
CA LEU A 21 -4.49 10.78 12.00
C LEU A 21 -4.52 11.38 10.59
N GLU A 22 -5.54 12.16 10.27
CA GLU A 22 -5.74 12.71 8.92
C GLU A 22 -4.53 13.53 8.48
N ARG A 23 -4.02 14.41 9.36
CA ARG A 23 -2.86 15.27 9.05
C ARG A 23 -1.58 14.47 8.90
N ASP A 24 -1.40 13.44 9.73
CA ASP A 24 -0.20 12.59 9.69
C ASP A 24 -0.21 11.71 8.45
N THR A 25 -1.36 11.18 8.08
CA THR A 25 -1.55 10.41 6.84
C THR A 25 -1.28 11.27 5.61
N ILE A 26 -1.89 12.45 5.52
CA ILE A 26 -1.69 13.39 4.42
C ILE A 26 -0.22 13.83 4.34
N GLY A 27 0.37 14.23 5.48
CA GLY A 27 1.75 14.69 5.56
C GLY A 27 2.75 13.58 5.19
N GLY A 28 2.55 12.38 5.73
CA GLY A 28 3.39 11.21 5.44
C GLY A 28 3.31 10.80 3.98
N PHE A 29 2.10 10.70 3.41
CA PHE A 29 1.90 10.40 2.00
C PHE A 29 2.60 11.43 1.11
N ASN A 30 2.38 12.73 1.35
CA ASN A 30 2.99 13.79 0.57
C ASN A 30 4.52 13.76 0.66
N SER A 31 5.08 13.57 1.85
CA SER A 31 6.52 13.45 2.05
C SER A 31 7.11 12.28 1.27
N MET A 32 6.46 11.12 1.33
CA MET A 32 6.84 9.93 0.57
C MET A 32 6.80 10.19 -0.94
N ILE A 33 5.74 10.79 -1.46
CA ILE A 33 5.64 11.14 -2.89
C ILE A 33 6.76 12.09 -3.31
N GLU A 34 7.06 13.12 -2.51
CA GLU A 34 8.16 14.05 -2.81
C GLU A 34 9.54 13.37 -2.83
N GLN A 35 9.76 12.35 -1.99
CA GLN A 35 10.96 11.52 -2.06
C GLN A 35 10.99 10.68 -3.34
N GLN A 36 9.86 10.08 -3.70
CA GLN A 36 9.75 9.27 -4.92
C GLN A 36 9.89 10.09 -6.22
N LYS A 37 9.53 11.37 -6.22
CA LYS A 37 9.78 12.29 -7.35
C LYS A 37 11.27 12.49 -7.62
N LYS A 38 12.10 12.44 -6.57
CA LYS A 38 13.56 12.61 -6.64
C LYS A 38 14.30 11.32 -6.96
N ALA A 39 13.67 10.17 -6.78
CA ALA A 39 14.29 8.87 -7.02
C ALA A 39 14.51 8.63 -8.51
N MET A 40 15.54 7.80 -8.82
CA MET A 40 15.85 7.41 -10.20
C MET A 40 14.77 6.52 -10.80
N GLY A 41 14.69 6.50 -12.12
CA GLY A 41 13.69 5.74 -12.88
C GLY A 41 12.34 6.46 -12.97
N GLU A 42 11.41 5.82 -13.66
CA GLU A 42 10.04 6.28 -13.81
C GLU A 42 9.11 5.53 -12.84
N ALA A 43 8.08 6.19 -12.38
CA ALA A 43 7.04 5.53 -11.58
C ALA A 43 5.65 6.05 -11.96
N LEU A 44 4.71 5.12 -12.04
CA LEU A 44 3.27 5.39 -12.10
C LEU A 44 2.69 5.12 -10.72
N VAL A 45 1.83 5.99 -10.26
CA VAL A 45 1.22 5.87 -8.94
C VAL A 45 -0.29 5.81 -9.06
N SER A 46 -0.85 4.79 -8.45
CA SER A 46 -2.28 4.69 -8.18
C SER A 46 -2.51 4.81 -6.67
N THR A 47 -3.50 5.60 -6.27
CA THR A 47 -3.88 5.76 -4.86
C THR A 47 -5.35 5.49 -4.72
N VAL A 48 -5.69 4.47 -3.96
CA VAL A 48 -7.05 4.07 -3.62
C VAL A 48 -7.29 4.38 -2.14
N LEU A 49 -8.22 5.27 -1.88
CA LEU A 49 -8.73 5.54 -0.54
C LEU A 49 -9.95 4.64 -0.29
N PHE A 50 -10.04 4.04 0.87
CA PHE A 50 -11.19 3.18 1.15
C PHE A 50 -11.79 3.40 2.55
N ASP A 51 -13.09 3.27 2.60
CA ASP A 51 -13.96 3.16 3.76
C ASP A 51 -14.99 2.04 3.49
N ASN A 52 -16.29 2.31 3.48
CA ASN A 52 -17.32 1.40 2.98
C ASN A 52 -17.23 1.20 1.45
N VAL A 53 -16.60 2.13 0.76
CA VAL A 53 -16.38 2.13 -0.68
C VAL A 53 -14.96 2.52 -1.02
N SER A 54 -14.51 2.13 -2.20
CA SER A 54 -13.19 2.54 -2.70
C SER A 54 -13.31 3.73 -3.62
N GLU A 55 -12.43 4.70 -3.44
CA GLU A 55 -12.29 5.90 -4.27
C GLU A 55 -10.88 5.97 -4.84
N VAL A 56 -10.76 6.13 -6.15
CA VAL A 56 -9.46 6.26 -6.81
C VAL A 56 -9.07 7.73 -6.87
N LEU A 57 -8.10 8.11 -6.06
CA LEU A 57 -7.56 9.47 -6.04
C LEU A 57 -6.55 9.69 -7.20
N HIS A 58 -5.69 8.72 -7.43
CA HIS A 58 -4.75 8.70 -8.55
C HIS A 58 -4.89 7.38 -9.30
N ASP A 59 -4.93 7.44 -10.62
CA ASP A 59 -4.96 6.26 -11.50
C ASP A 59 -3.78 6.31 -12.45
N ARG A 60 -2.71 5.61 -12.10
CA ARG A 60 -1.48 5.48 -12.89
C ARG A 60 -0.88 6.82 -13.33
N VAL A 61 -0.91 7.80 -12.44
CA VAL A 61 -0.34 9.13 -12.66
C VAL A 61 1.18 9.05 -12.55
N ASN A 62 1.91 9.72 -13.46
CA ASN A 62 3.36 9.83 -13.29
C ASN A 62 3.67 10.47 -11.93
N VAL A 63 4.56 9.86 -11.16
CA VAL A 63 4.87 10.33 -9.80
C VAL A 63 5.25 11.81 -9.75
N ARG A 64 5.90 12.32 -10.81
CA ARG A 64 6.31 13.73 -10.91
C ARG A 64 5.14 14.70 -11.06
N ASP A 65 4.00 14.21 -11.56
CA ASP A 65 2.79 15.02 -11.81
C ASP A 65 1.78 14.97 -10.67
N ILE A 66 2.05 14.15 -9.63
CA ILE A 66 1.16 14.04 -8.46
C ILE A 66 1.16 15.35 -7.69
N ARG A 67 -0.03 15.90 -7.48
CA ARG A 67 -0.25 17.05 -6.61
C ARG A 67 -0.32 16.59 -5.16
N PRO A 68 0.09 17.42 -4.19
CA PRO A 68 -0.05 17.08 -2.79
C PRO A 68 -1.51 16.77 -2.44
N MET A 69 -1.69 15.67 -1.69
CA MET A 69 -2.97 15.33 -1.06
C MET A 69 -3.35 16.40 -0.05
N THR A 70 -4.61 16.74 0.05
CA THR A 70 -5.15 17.76 0.95
C THR A 70 -6.24 17.18 1.85
N ASP A 71 -6.71 17.96 2.81
CA ASP A 71 -7.86 17.66 3.68
C ASP A 71 -9.18 17.51 2.92
N ARG A 72 -9.25 17.98 1.67
CA ARG A 72 -10.39 17.75 0.78
C ARG A 72 -10.37 16.38 0.14
N ASP A 73 -9.19 15.82 -0.06
CA ASP A 73 -8.98 14.52 -0.70
C ASP A 73 -9.11 13.37 0.31
N TYR A 74 -8.59 13.56 1.53
CA TYR A 74 -8.60 12.55 2.57
C TYR A 74 -9.44 12.98 3.78
N THR A 75 -10.60 12.36 3.91
CA THR A 75 -11.54 12.58 5.01
C THR A 75 -11.94 11.25 5.62
N VAL A 76 -11.84 11.15 6.95
CA VAL A 76 -12.15 9.92 7.69
C VAL A 76 -13.66 9.73 7.83
N ARG A 77 -14.15 8.50 7.54
CA ARG A 77 -15.56 8.13 7.63
C ARG A 77 -15.79 6.63 7.49
N GLY A 78 -16.93 6.15 7.94
CA GLY A 78 -17.46 4.83 7.61
C GLY A 78 -16.73 3.65 8.23
N CYS A 79 -16.87 2.50 7.58
CA CYS A 79 -16.33 1.18 7.98
C CYS A 79 -15.16 0.78 7.07
N THR A 80 -14.66 -0.47 7.21
CA THR A 80 -13.41 -0.93 6.59
C THR A 80 -13.70 -2.01 5.55
N ALA A 81 -13.91 -1.64 4.27
CA ALA A 81 -14.08 -2.57 3.14
C ALA A 81 -12.71 -2.88 2.48
N LEU A 82 -11.78 -3.43 3.25
CA LEU A 82 -10.39 -3.68 2.86
C LEU A 82 -10.26 -4.65 1.70
N LEU A 83 -11.02 -5.77 1.74
CA LEU A 83 -10.97 -6.79 0.68
C LEU A 83 -11.46 -6.26 -0.65
N ASP A 84 -12.50 -5.42 -0.63
CA ASP A 84 -13.03 -4.79 -1.83
C ASP A 84 -12.02 -3.81 -2.43
N ALA A 85 -11.28 -3.08 -1.60
CA ALA A 85 -10.22 -2.18 -2.03
C ALA A 85 -9.05 -2.93 -2.66
N ILE A 86 -8.53 -3.96 -1.98
CA ILE A 86 -7.42 -4.79 -2.48
C ILE A 86 -7.82 -5.50 -3.77
N GLY A 87 -8.94 -6.23 -3.76
CA GLY A 87 -9.41 -6.99 -4.91
C GLY A 87 -9.71 -6.12 -6.12
N GLY A 88 -10.32 -4.94 -5.90
CA GLY A 88 -10.60 -3.95 -6.94
C GLY A 88 -9.33 -3.40 -7.57
N ALA A 89 -8.35 -3.01 -6.76
CA ALA A 89 -7.07 -2.48 -7.25
C ALA A 89 -6.26 -3.53 -8.02
N ILE A 90 -6.17 -4.78 -7.52
CA ILE A 90 -5.49 -5.87 -8.23
C ILE A 90 -6.17 -6.15 -9.57
N HIS A 91 -7.51 -6.17 -9.58
CA HIS A 91 -8.28 -6.40 -10.82
C HIS A 91 -8.03 -5.30 -11.84
N HIS A 92 -8.06 -4.02 -11.42
CA HIS A 92 -7.83 -2.88 -12.29
C HIS A 92 -6.43 -2.90 -12.90
N ILE A 93 -5.38 -2.91 -12.06
CA ILE A 93 -3.99 -2.90 -12.52
C ILE A 93 -3.66 -4.15 -13.36
N GLY A 94 -4.17 -5.31 -12.93
CA GLY A 94 -3.99 -6.56 -13.68
C GLY A 94 -4.60 -6.51 -15.09
N ASN A 95 -5.77 -5.88 -15.24
CA ASN A 95 -6.39 -5.67 -16.54
C ASN A 95 -5.60 -4.67 -17.40
N VAL A 96 -5.15 -3.57 -16.80
CA VAL A 96 -4.31 -2.60 -17.52
C VAL A 96 -3.06 -3.29 -18.07
N HIS A 97 -2.33 -4.05 -17.25
CA HIS A 97 -1.12 -4.76 -17.70
C HIS A 97 -1.42 -5.84 -18.73
N LYS A 98 -2.56 -6.52 -18.62
CA LYS A 98 -2.98 -7.57 -19.57
C LYS A 98 -3.21 -7.03 -20.98
N TYR A 99 -3.75 -5.82 -21.08
CA TYR A 99 -4.11 -5.21 -22.38
C TYR A 99 -3.10 -4.17 -22.86
N ALA A 100 -2.11 -3.82 -22.04
CA ALA A 100 -1.01 -2.96 -22.43
C ALA A 100 -0.07 -3.68 -23.42
N ARG A 101 0.62 -2.90 -24.24
CA ARG A 101 1.71 -3.45 -25.06
C ARG A 101 2.83 -3.94 -24.14
N PRO A 102 3.57 -5.02 -24.50
CA PRO A 102 4.63 -5.57 -23.65
C PRO A 102 5.67 -4.53 -23.20
N GLU A 103 5.99 -3.56 -24.07
CA GLU A 103 6.93 -2.47 -23.78
C GLU A 103 6.38 -1.40 -22.83
N ASP A 104 5.07 -1.38 -22.58
CA ASP A 104 4.42 -0.42 -21.67
C ASP A 104 4.12 -1.03 -20.28
N VAL A 105 4.26 -2.36 -20.14
CA VAL A 105 4.08 -3.04 -18.85
C VAL A 105 5.27 -2.72 -17.94
N PRO A 106 5.04 -2.21 -16.71
CA PRO A 106 6.10 -1.93 -15.77
C PRO A 106 6.98 -3.13 -15.43
N GLU A 107 8.26 -2.88 -15.18
CA GLU A 107 9.22 -3.90 -14.74
C GLU A 107 8.87 -4.40 -13.34
N HIS A 108 8.48 -3.49 -12.46
CA HIS A 108 8.10 -3.77 -11.08
C HIS A 108 6.70 -3.25 -10.78
N THR A 109 5.98 -3.98 -9.95
CA THR A 109 4.68 -3.56 -9.42
C THR A 109 4.65 -3.82 -7.92
N MET A 110 4.34 -2.80 -7.15
CA MET A 110 4.33 -2.87 -5.70
C MET A 110 3.05 -2.27 -5.12
N PHE A 111 2.43 -3.01 -4.20
CA PHE A 111 1.27 -2.58 -3.44
C PHE A 111 1.69 -2.25 -2.01
N GLY A 112 1.34 -1.07 -1.53
CA GLY A 112 1.43 -0.68 -0.13
C GLY A 112 0.03 -0.55 0.45
N ILE A 113 -0.31 -1.43 1.39
CA ILE A 113 -1.63 -1.52 2.00
C ILE A 113 -1.51 -1.09 3.45
N THR A 114 -2.22 -0.05 3.85
CA THR A 114 -2.21 0.46 5.23
C THR A 114 -3.64 0.49 5.77
N THR A 115 -3.83 -0.10 6.96
CA THR A 115 -5.12 -0.12 7.67
C THR A 115 -4.89 -0.07 9.17
N ASP A 116 -5.85 0.49 9.91
CA ASP A 116 -5.85 0.47 11.38
C ASP A 116 -7.07 -0.25 11.96
N GLY A 117 -7.78 -1.01 11.15
CA GLY A 117 -8.99 -1.71 11.52
C GLY A 117 -9.14 -3.07 10.86
N MET A 118 -10.02 -3.88 11.47
CA MET A 118 -10.40 -5.16 10.89
C MET A 118 -11.36 -4.99 9.72
N GLU A 119 -11.21 -5.84 8.70
CA GLU A 119 -12.18 -5.99 7.62
C GLU A 119 -13.60 -6.23 8.17
N ASN A 120 -14.55 -5.42 7.78
CA ASN A 120 -15.93 -5.55 8.28
C ASN A 120 -17.04 -5.10 7.31
N ALA A 121 -16.69 -4.66 6.10
CA ALA A 121 -17.66 -4.03 5.19
C ALA A 121 -17.55 -4.46 3.72
N SER A 122 -16.67 -5.39 3.37
CA SER A 122 -16.54 -5.86 1.99
C SER A 122 -17.71 -6.75 1.56
N HIS A 123 -18.17 -6.55 0.32
CA HIS A 123 -19.28 -7.28 -0.26
C HIS A 123 -18.97 -7.94 -1.62
N ARG A 124 -17.90 -7.54 -2.29
CA ARG A 124 -17.53 -7.98 -3.65
C ARG A 124 -16.45 -9.04 -3.66
N TYR A 125 -15.54 -8.97 -2.69
CA TYR A 125 -14.42 -9.88 -2.56
C TYR A 125 -14.40 -10.48 -1.16
N ASN A 126 -13.99 -11.75 -1.05
CA ASN A 126 -13.70 -12.42 0.21
C ASN A 126 -12.20 -12.72 0.32
N SER A 127 -11.74 -13.14 1.51
CA SER A 127 -10.34 -13.41 1.79
C SER A 127 -9.74 -14.45 0.84
N GLU A 128 -10.46 -15.53 0.56
CA GLU A 128 -9.98 -16.58 -0.35
C GLU A 128 -9.76 -16.06 -1.76
N LYS A 129 -10.69 -15.26 -2.29
CA LYS A 129 -10.57 -14.66 -3.61
C LYS A 129 -9.40 -13.69 -3.70
N VAL A 130 -9.24 -12.82 -2.71
CA VAL A 130 -8.10 -11.88 -2.63
C VAL A 130 -6.79 -12.64 -2.53
N LYS A 131 -6.72 -13.69 -1.70
CA LYS A 131 -5.56 -14.57 -1.58
C LYS A 131 -5.15 -15.16 -2.93
N GLN A 132 -6.08 -15.78 -3.64
CA GLN A 132 -5.82 -16.35 -4.97
C GLN A 132 -5.31 -15.29 -5.96
N MET A 133 -5.85 -14.05 -5.89
CA MET A 133 -5.41 -12.96 -6.74
C MET A 133 -3.97 -12.54 -6.39
N ILE A 134 -3.65 -12.34 -5.12
CA ILE A 134 -2.30 -11.97 -4.66
C ILE A 134 -1.28 -13.05 -5.02
N GLU A 135 -1.55 -14.31 -4.67
CA GLU A 135 -0.64 -15.42 -4.96
C GLU A 135 -0.37 -15.55 -6.47
N ARG A 136 -1.40 -15.39 -7.29
CA ARG A 136 -1.25 -15.40 -8.75
C ARG A 136 -0.36 -14.26 -9.24
N GLN A 137 -0.55 -13.04 -8.75
CA GLN A 137 0.23 -11.88 -9.19
C GLN A 137 1.69 -12.01 -8.74
N LYS A 138 1.93 -12.49 -7.52
CA LYS A 138 3.27 -12.79 -7.00
C LYS A 138 3.97 -13.86 -7.87
N ALA A 139 3.34 -15.01 -8.05
CA ALA A 139 3.94 -16.15 -8.72
C ALA A 139 4.18 -15.90 -10.22
N LYS A 140 3.25 -15.24 -10.90
CA LYS A 140 3.29 -15.08 -12.36
C LYS A 140 4.00 -13.81 -12.82
N TYR A 141 3.91 -12.72 -12.05
CA TYR A 141 4.34 -11.40 -12.49
C TYR A 141 5.33 -10.73 -11.53
N GLY A 142 5.68 -11.40 -10.42
CA GLY A 142 6.63 -10.87 -9.45
C GLY A 142 6.13 -9.61 -8.72
N TRP A 143 4.81 -9.45 -8.56
CA TRP A 143 4.28 -8.31 -7.81
C TRP A 143 4.63 -8.43 -6.33
N GLU A 144 4.96 -7.29 -5.72
CA GLU A 144 5.24 -7.18 -4.29
C GLU A 144 4.04 -6.57 -3.55
N PHE A 145 3.75 -7.09 -2.36
CA PHE A 145 2.68 -6.60 -1.51
C PHE A 145 3.20 -6.37 -0.11
N LEU A 146 3.10 -5.14 0.39
CA LEU A 146 3.38 -4.77 1.78
C LEU A 146 2.07 -4.52 2.50
N PHE A 147 1.96 -5.04 3.72
CA PHE A 147 0.80 -4.88 4.58
C PHE A 147 1.22 -4.28 5.93
N LEU A 148 0.69 -3.10 6.22
CA LEU A 148 0.94 -2.38 7.46
C LEU A 148 -0.38 -2.27 8.22
N GLY A 149 -0.47 -2.96 9.34
CA GLY A 149 -1.67 -3.00 10.17
C GLY A 149 -1.45 -2.42 11.55
N ALA A 150 -2.41 -1.63 12.03
CA ALA A 150 -2.47 -1.20 13.42
C ALA A 150 -3.76 -1.71 14.07
N ASN A 151 -3.77 -1.84 15.39
CA ASN A 151 -4.92 -2.31 16.17
C ASN A 151 -5.47 -3.70 15.75
N ILE A 152 -4.69 -4.44 14.97
CA ILE A 152 -4.99 -5.81 14.49
C ILE A 152 -3.70 -6.64 14.58
N ASP A 153 -3.81 -7.97 14.47
CA ASP A 153 -2.63 -8.78 14.14
C ASP A 153 -2.37 -8.68 12.62
N ALA A 154 -1.46 -7.79 12.25
CA ALA A 154 -1.16 -7.54 10.84
C ALA A 154 -0.55 -8.76 10.15
N VAL A 155 0.26 -9.56 10.86
CA VAL A 155 0.90 -10.76 10.30
C VAL A 155 -0.14 -11.85 10.05
N GLU A 156 -1.01 -12.11 11.04
CA GLU A 156 -2.10 -13.07 10.87
C GLU A 156 -3.06 -12.64 9.76
N THR A 157 -3.50 -11.37 9.80
CA THR A 157 -4.42 -10.81 8.79
C THR A 157 -3.82 -10.90 7.38
N ALA A 158 -2.57 -10.50 7.19
CA ALA A 158 -1.87 -10.57 5.92
C ALA A 158 -1.75 -12.00 5.39
N SER A 159 -1.51 -12.97 6.28
CA SER A 159 -1.41 -14.38 5.92
C SER A 159 -2.70 -14.92 5.32
N GLN A 160 -3.87 -14.47 5.81
CA GLN A 160 -5.18 -14.81 5.27
C GLN A 160 -5.36 -14.34 3.82
N PHE A 161 -4.62 -13.29 3.43
CA PHE A 161 -4.62 -12.73 2.08
C PHE A 161 -3.46 -13.24 1.20
N GLY A 162 -2.64 -14.19 1.69
CA GLY A 162 -1.50 -14.70 0.95
C GLY A 162 -0.26 -13.80 0.94
N ILE A 163 -0.20 -12.83 1.87
CA ILE A 163 0.97 -11.98 2.11
C ILE A 163 1.78 -12.60 3.25
N GLY A 164 3.04 -12.90 3.01
CA GLY A 164 3.92 -13.53 4.00
C GLY A 164 4.29 -12.60 5.17
N ALA A 165 4.68 -13.20 6.30
CA ALA A 165 5.12 -12.46 7.48
C ALA A 165 6.31 -11.51 7.22
N ASP A 166 7.13 -11.82 6.23
CA ASP A 166 8.25 -10.98 5.77
C ASP A 166 7.79 -9.70 5.05
N ARG A 167 6.52 -9.59 4.72
CA ARG A 167 5.89 -8.45 4.03
C ARG A 167 4.77 -7.80 4.85
N ALA A 168 4.56 -8.23 6.09
CA ALA A 168 3.56 -7.68 7.00
C ALA A 168 4.20 -7.12 8.27
N VAL A 169 3.67 -6.04 8.80
CA VAL A 169 4.17 -5.40 10.01
C VAL A 169 3.06 -4.75 10.82
N ASN A 170 3.14 -4.90 12.16
CA ASN A 170 2.32 -4.14 13.09
C ASN A 170 2.97 -2.78 13.36
N TYR A 171 2.17 -1.71 13.42
CA TYR A 171 2.66 -0.39 13.77
C TYR A 171 1.79 0.29 14.84
N GLN A 172 2.35 1.28 15.52
CA GLN A 172 1.59 2.11 16.47
C GLN A 172 0.74 3.13 15.71
N CYS A 173 -0.57 3.13 15.99
CA CYS A 173 -1.54 4.03 15.37
C CYS A 173 -1.50 5.41 16.02
N ASP A 174 -0.42 6.14 15.82
CA ASP A 174 -0.23 7.52 16.25
C ASP A 174 0.63 8.30 15.25
N SER A 175 0.86 9.59 15.50
CA SER A 175 1.61 10.47 14.61
C SER A 175 3.02 9.96 14.31
N GLU A 176 3.73 9.45 15.33
CA GLU A 176 5.10 8.96 15.18
C GLU A 176 5.16 7.66 14.36
N GLY A 177 4.30 6.69 14.70
CA GLY A 177 4.20 5.43 13.95
C GLY A 177 3.73 5.63 12.52
N THR A 178 2.78 6.52 12.28
CA THR A 178 2.31 6.86 10.94
C THR A 178 3.43 7.49 10.11
N ALA A 179 4.17 8.46 10.66
CA ALA A 179 5.31 9.07 9.95
C ALA A 179 6.41 8.05 9.63
N LEU A 180 6.76 7.19 10.60
CA LEU A 180 7.74 6.11 10.40
C LEU A 180 7.32 5.14 9.31
N ASN A 181 6.03 4.77 9.25
CA ASN A 181 5.50 3.90 8.20
C ASN A 181 5.76 4.47 6.80
N TYR A 182 5.40 5.73 6.56
CA TYR A 182 5.60 6.35 5.26
C TYR A 182 7.07 6.46 4.88
N GLU A 183 7.95 6.74 5.86
CA GLU A 183 9.40 6.77 5.63
C GLU A 183 9.93 5.39 5.21
N VAL A 184 9.60 4.34 5.97
CA VAL A 184 10.06 2.97 5.72
C VAL A 184 9.48 2.41 4.41
N VAL A 185 8.20 2.68 4.12
CA VAL A 185 7.59 2.30 2.84
C VAL A 185 8.27 3.02 1.68
N SER A 186 8.62 4.30 1.85
CA SER A 186 9.38 5.05 0.83
C SER A 186 10.74 4.42 0.53
N GLU A 187 11.47 3.96 1.54
CA GLU A 187 12.74 3.25 1.39
C GLU A 187 12.55 1.90 0.67
N ALA A 188 11.52 1.14 1.03
CA ALA A 188 11.17 -0.11 0.38
C ALA A 188 10.84 0.08 -1.11
N ILE A 189 10.04 1.10 -1.44
CA ILE A 189 9.72 1.46 -2.83
C ILE A 189 11.01 1.83 -3.57
N SER A 190 11.90 2.63 -2.97
CA SER A 190 13.15 3.05 -3.60
C SER A 190 14.05 1.84 -3.90
N SER A 191 14.09 0.84 -3.02
CA SER A 191 14.81 -0.41 -3.25
C SER A 191 14.25 -1.18 -4.45
N VAL A 192 12.92 -1.34 -4.53
CA VAL A 192 12.26 -2.01 -5.66
C VAL A 192 12.51 -1.25 -6.97
N ARG A 193 12.43 0.08 -6.97
CA ARG A 193 12.72 0.92 -8.15
C ARG A 193 14.15 0.80 -8.65
N CYS A 194 15.10 0.49 -7.76
CA CYS A 194 16.49 0.20 -8.10
C CYS A 194 16.70 -1.28 -8.45
N SER A 195 15.65 -2.08 -8.62
CA SER A 195 15.72 -3.53 -8.85
C SER A 195 16.52 -4.28 -7.78
N ALA A 196 16.63 -3.70 -6.57
CA ALA A 196 17.21 -4.36 -5.43
C ALA A 196 16.17 -5.28 -4.76
N PRO A 197 16.58 -6.49 -4.33
CA PRO A 197 15.66 -7.39 -3.65
C PRO A 197 15.19 -6.77 -2.32
N LEU A 198 13.89 -6.78 -2.10
CA LEU A 198 13.33 -6.37 -0.82
C LEU A 198 13.49 -7.52 0.17
N ASN A 199 14.47 -7.41 1.07
CA ASN A 199 14.70 -8.38 2.15
C ASN A 199 13.69 -8.19 3.30
N ALA A 200 13.66 -9.12 4.27
CA ALA A 200 12.75 -9.05 5.41
C ALA A 200 13.06 -7.89 6.38
N ASP A 201 14.25 -7.33 6.31
CA ASP A 201 14.69 -6.24 7.21
C ASP A 201 14.07 -4.88 6.86
N TRP A 202 13.34 -4.77 5.74
CA TRP A 202 12.70 -3.52 5.34
C TRP A 202 11.83 -2.92 6.45
N LYS A 203 11.20 -3.75 7.27
CA LYS A 203 10.28 -3.37 8.33
C LYS A 203 10.90 -3.26 9.73
N LYS A 204 12.21 -3.53 9.87
CA LYS A 204 12.90 -3.63 11.15
C LYS A 204 12.68 -2.41 12.05
N ARG A 205 12.73 -1.21 11.49
CA ARG A 205 12.52 0.04 12.25
C ARG A 205 11.10 0.15 12.82
N ILE A 206 10.10 -0.30 12.06
CA ILE A 206 8.71 -0.33 12.53
C ILE A 206 8.53 -1.39 13.62
N ASP A 207 9.08 -2.60 13.43
CA ASP A 207 9.04 -3.68 14.43
C ASP A 207 9.72 -3.27 15.75
N GLU A 208 10.86 -2.58 15.69
CA GLU A 208 11.59 -2.09 16.87
C GLU A 208 10.79 -1.00 17.60
N ASP A 209 10.22 -0.04 16.86
CA ASP A 209 9.37 1.02 17.42
C ASP A 209 8.13 0.43 18.10
N TYR A 210 7.43 -0.49 17.41
CA TYR A 210 6.24 -1.15 17.93
C TYR A 210 6.52 -1.89 19.25
N LYS A 211 7.59 -2.70 19.29
CA LYS A 211 8.01 -3.44 20.50
C LYS A 211 8.42 -2.51 21.63
N LYS A 212 9.20 -1.46 21.34
CA LYS A 212 9.67 -0.48 22.33
C LYS A 212 8.53 0.25 23.00
N ARG A 213 7.43 0.49 22.27
CA ARG A 213 6.25 1.21 22.78
C ARG A 213 5.15 0.28 23.32
N GLY A 214 5.48 -0.99 23.62
CA GLY A 214 4.61 -1.95 24.31
C GLY A 214 3.67 -2.73 23.41
N GLY A 215 3.88 -2.73 22.11
CA GLY A 215 3.23 -3.65 21.18
C GLY A 215 3.65 -5.11 21.44
N LYS A 216 2.70 -6.01 21.34
CA LYS A 216 2.88 -7.47 21.59
C LYS A 216 2.88 -8.23 20.26
#